data_6ba2dce082b66aafebdd5aa13fc4f700
#
_entry.id   6ba2dce082b66aafebdd5aa13fc4f700
#
_cell.length_a   1.000
_cell.length_b   1.000
_cell.length_c   1.000
_cell.angle_alpha   90.00
_cell.angle_beta   90.00
_cell.angle_gamma   90.00
#
_symmetry.space_group_name_H-M   'P 1'
#
loop_
_entity.id
_entity.type
_entity.pdbx_description
1 polymer ?
#
loop_
_entity_poly.entity_id
_entity_poly.type
_entity_poly.pdbx_seq_one_letter_code
_entity_poly.pdbx_strand_id
1 'polypeptide(L)'
;MNESIFESFEAYLEGADYPKGKKKIMQAAVDLISTKGYNGTSTLQIAEHAGLSQATLFKYFQTKDELLKAILHPILPSLLGNFLDQLLNFQTTEEKIHYFVYDRMNYLKTNQALLKIVLQEMFSNEKIKQEQEHIWSFIQGRIGDLLQELKADPRINSDLTISQFLRILIGPLLAYFGQLYVLGTDGQVTDEDLSLVEKQILGGLWK
;
A
#
# COMPACT_ATOMS: atom_id res chain seq x y z
N MET A 1 -16.42 -3.84 16.62
CA MET A 1 -16.37 -3.17 15.31
C MET A 1 -15.10 -2.32 15.33
N ASN A 2 -13.99 -2.91 14.93
CA ASN A 2 -12.75 -2.15 14.73
C ASN A 2 -12.68 -1.80 13.26
N GLU A 3 -13.05 -0.58 12.95
CA GLU A 3 -12.89 -0.02 11.62
C GLU A 3 -11.41 0.00 11.28
N SER A 4 -11.04 -0.75 10.24
CA SER A 4 -9.79 -0.53 9.52
C SER A 4 -9.76 0.94 9.14
N ILE A 5 -8.83 1.71 9.71
CA ILE A 5 -8.89 3.17 9.67
C ILE A 5 -8.88 3.72 8.24
N PHE A 6 -8.45 2.95 7.24
CA PHE A 6 -8.55 3.34 5.82
C PHE A 6 -8.60 2.11 4.92
N GLU A 7 -9.78 1.58 4.66
CA GLU A 7 -9.98 0.53 3.67
C GLU A 7 -9.67 1.02 2.24
N SER A 8 -9.91 2.31 1.97
CA SER A 8 -9.64 2.95 0.68
C SER A 8 -9.17 4.40 0.83
N PHE A 9 -8.56 4.94 -0.21
CA PHE A 9 -8.20 6.36 -0.27
C PHE A 9 -9.43 7.28 -0.19
N GLU A 10 -10.56 6.84 -0.71
CA GLU A 10 -11.82 7.55 -0.59
C GLU A 10 -12.27 7.67 0.87
N ALA A 11 -12.24 6.56 1.61
CA ALA A 11 -12.56 6.55 3.05
C ALA A 11 -11.60 7.45 3.84
N TYR A 12 -10.30 7.45 3.51
CA TYR A 12 -9.35 8.39 4.08
C TYR A 12 -9.75 9.84 3.81
N LEU A 13 -10.08 10.18 2.56
CA LEU A 13 -10.47 11.55 2.22
C LEU A 13 -11.78 11.96 2.92
N GLU A 14 -12.74 11.04 3.06
CA GLU A 14 -13.98 11.31 3.79
C GLU A 14 -13.73 11.63 5.25
N GLY A 15 -12.91 10.84 5.93
CA GLY A 15 -12.56 11.03 7.34
C GLY A 15 -11.61 12.20 7.62
N ALA A 16 -10.84 12.67 6.62
CA ALA A 16 -9.90 13.75 6.79
C ALA A 16 -10.59 15.11 6.94
N ASP A 17 -10.10 15.95 7.85
CA ASP A 17 -10.56 17.35 8.00
C ASP A 17 -9.95 18.24 6.92
N TYR A 18 -10.32 17.96 5.65
CA TYR A 18 -9.92 18.74 4.50
C TYR A 18 -11.11 19.49 3.87
N PRO A 19 -10.88 20.70 3.36
CA PRO A 19 -11.89 21.41 2.56
C PRO A 19 -12.36 20.53 1.38
N LYS A 20 -13.65 20.60 1.03
CA LYS A 20 -14.23 19.81 -0.07
C LYS A 20 -13.46 19.95 -1.39
N GLY A 21 -12.98 21.15 -1.72
CA GLY A 21 -12.18 21.37 -2.92
C GLY A 21 -10.84 20.66 -2.89
N LYS A 22 -10.17 20.58 -1.73
CA LYS A 22 -8.92 19.84 -1.55
C LYS A 22 -9.13 18.35 -1.79
N LYS A 23 -10.18 17.76 -1.19
CA LYS A 23 -10.55 16.35 -1.38
C LYS A 23 -10.80 16.00 -2.84
N LYS A 24 -11.59 16.84 -3.55
CA LYS A 24 -11.87 16.66 -4.99
C LYS A 24 -10.60 16.69 -5.85
N ILE A 25 -9.67 17.60 -5.56
CA ILE A 25 -8.39 17.70 -6.28
C ILE A 25 -7.54 16.46 -6.05
N MET A 26 -7.45 15.97 -4.80
CA MET A 26 -6.69 14.78 -4.48
C MET A 26 -7.27 13.54 -5.17
N GLN A 27 -8.59 13.36 -5.16
CA GLN A 27 -9.25 12.25 -5.87
C GLN A 27 -9.01 12.33 -7.37
N ALA A 28 -9.26 13.50 -7.99
CA ALA A 28 -9.03 13.72 -9.41
C ALA A 28 -7.58 13.46 -9.84
N ALA A 29 -6.63 13.77 -8.97
CA ALA A 29 -5.21 13.49 -9.21
C ALA A 29 -4.93 11.98 -9.20
N VAL A 30 -5.49 11.22 -8.25
CA VAL A 30 -5.36 9.75 -8.22
C VAL A 30 -5.92 9.13 -9.50
N ASP A 31 -7.11 9.53 -9.93
CA ASP A 31 -7.77 9.00 -11.12
C ASP A 31 -6.94 9.24 -12.40
N LEU A 32 -6.42 10.45 -12.57
CA LEU A 32 -5.64 10.81 -13.75
C LEU A 32 -4.21 10.25 -13.72
N ILE A 33 -3.53 10.33 -12.58
CA ILE A 33 -2.13 9.88 -12.49
C ILE A 33 -2.06 8.35 -12.59
N SER A 34 -3.01 7.60 -12.02
CA SER A 34 -3.04 6.14 -12.14
C SER A 34 -3.24 5.65 -13.57
N THR A 35 -3.87 6.47 -14.43
CA THR A 35 -4.15 6.11 -15.84
C THR A 35 -3.12 6.67 -16.81
N LYS A 36 -2.70 7.92 -16.65
CA LYS A 36 -1.82 8.64 -17.58
C LYS A 36 -0.36 8.75 -17.10
N GLY A 37 -0.10 8.34 -15.86
CA GLY A 37 1.16 8.56 -15.17
C GLY A 37 1.33 9.99 -14.67
N TYR A 38 2.28 10.16 -13.73
CA TYR A 38 2.55 11.47 -13.13
C TYR A 38 2.97 12.50 -14.19
N ASN A 39 3.94 12.17 -15.03
CA ASN A 39 4.47 13.09 -16.05
C ASN A 39 3.43 13.39 -17.16
N GLY A 40 2.53 12.47 -17.46
CA GLY A 40 1.46 12.62 -18.45
C GLY A 40 0.24 13.42 -17.97
N THR A 41 0.22 13.85 -16.70
CA THR A 41 -0.91 14.55 -16.09
C THR A 41 -0.51 15.98 -15.72
N SER A 42 -1.27 16.98 -16.19
CA SER A 42 -1.06 18.39 -15.83
C SER A 42 -1.98 18.83 -14.67
N THR A 43 -1.56 19.88 -13.95
CA THR A 43 -2.39 20.49 -12.90
C THR A 43 -3.69 21.11 -13.44
N LEU A 44 -3.69 21.56 -14.70
CA LEU A 44 -4.89 22.04 -15.38
C LEU A 44 -5.90 20.88 -15.55
N GLN A 45 -5.45 19.75 -16.09
CA GLN A 45 -6.31 18.56 -16.25
C GLN A 45 -6.88 18.06 -14.93
N ILE A 46 -6.06 18.07 -13.86
CA ILE A 46 -6.53 17.69 -12.52
C ILE A 46 -7.61 18.65 -12.03
N ALA A 47 -7.42 19.96 -12.17
CA ALA A 47 -8.40 20.96 -11.76
C ALA A 47 -9.72 20.82 -12.52
N GLU A 48 -9.64 20.66 -13.85
CA GLU A 48 -10.81 20.44 -14.72
C GLU A 48 -11.57 19.15 -14.34
N HIS A 49 -10.84 18.04 -14.11
CA HIS A 49 -11.44 16.78 -13.69
C HIS A 49 -12.12 16.88 -12.31
N ALA A 50 -11.56 17.68 -11.41
CA ALA A 50 -12.16 17.99 -10.10
C ALA A 50 -13.37 18.95 -10.19
N GLY A 51 -13.67 19.52 -11.35
CA GLY A 51 -14.69 20.56 -11.53
C GLY A 51 -14.32 21.89 -10.87
N LEU A 52 -13.03 22.23 -10.83
CA LEU A 52 -12.48 23.41 -10.17
C LEU A 52 -11.53 24.18 -11.10
N SER A 53 -11.21 25.43 -10.74
CA SER A 53 -10.19 26.19 -11.46
C SER A 53 -8.77 25.77 -11.06
N GLN A 54 -7.81 25.95 -11.97
CA GLN A 54 -6.40 25.73 -11.67
C GLN A 54 -5.91 26.66 -10.54
N ALA A 55 -6.44 27.87 -10.44
CA ALA A 55 -6.14 28.78 -9.33
C ALA A 55 -6.59 28.19 -7.97
N THR A 56 -7.73 27.47 -7.95
CA THR A 56 -8.20 26.76 -6.76
C THR A 56 -7.26 25.61 -6.39
N LEU A 57 -6.72 24.88 -7.36
CA LEU A 57 -5.71 23.85 -7.12
C LEU A 57 -4.48 24.46 -6.47
N PHE A 58 -3.93 25.54 -7.04
CA PHE A 58 -2.73 26.20 -6.51
C PHE A 58 -2.94 26.85 -5.14
N LYS A 59 -4.17 27.14 -4.76
CA LYS A 59 -4.50 27.57 -3.39
C LYS A 59 -4.23 26.46 -2.37
N TYR A 60 -4.43 25.19 -2.73
CA TYR A 60 -4.24 24.05 -1.83
C TYR A 60 -2.87 23.39 -1.95
N PHE A 61 -2.30 23.39 -3.14
CA PHE A 61 -1.03 22.73 -3.46
C PHE A 61 -0.21 23.63 -4.39
N GLN A 62 0.91 24.16 -3.89
CA GLN A 62 1.76 25.08 -4.65
C GLN A 62 2.41 24.40 -5.86
N THR A 63 2.63 23.08 -5.78
CA THR A 63 3.23 22.29 -6.85
C THR A 63 2.50 20.96 -7.04
N LYS A 64 2.68 20.34 -8.21
CA LYS A 64 2.19 18.97 -8.46
C LYS A 64 2.90 17.94 -7.57
N ASP A 65 4.18 18.18 -7.24
CA ASP A 65 4.93 17.34 -6.29
C ASP A 65 4.31 17.39 -4.88
N GLU A 66 3.89 18.56 -4.41
CA GLU A 66 3.21 18.70 -3.12
C GLU A 66 1.88 17.95 -3.10
N LEU A 67 1.10 18.02 -4.19
CA LEU A 67 -0.12 17.24 -4.34
C LEU A 67 0.17 15.74 -4.30
N LEU A 68 1.18 15.27 -5.03
CA LEU A 68 1.57 13.86 -5.02
C LEU A 68 1.98 13.39 -3.62
N LYS A 69 2.80 14.18 -2.92
CA LYS A 69 3.19 13.87 -1.53
C LYS A 69 1.98 13.77 -0.60
N ALA A 70 1.04 14.69 -0.72
CA ALA A 70 -0.18 14.66 0.09
C ALA A 70 -1.06 13.43 -0.19
N ILE A 71 -1.02 12.90 -1.42
CA ILE A 71 -1.70 11.64 -1.79
C ILE A 71 -0.96 10.43 -1.21
N LEU A 72 0.36 10.40 -1.29
CA LEU A 72 1.16 9.25 -0.88
C LEU A 72 1.36 9.15 0.64
N HIS A 73 1.40 10.29 1.33
CA HIS A 73 1.68 10.36 2.77
C HIS A 73 0.75 9.50 3.65
N PRO A 74 -0.59 9.45 3.44
CA PRO A 74 -1.48 8.63 4.27
C PRO A 74 -1.39 7.13 3.97
N ILE A 75 -0.82 6.73 2.83
CA ILE A 75 -0.78 5.32 2.41
C ILE A 75 0.09 4.49 3.35
N LEU A 76 1.22 5.02 3.79
CA LEU A 76 2.19 4.29 4.60
C LEU A 76 1.69 3.95 6.01
N PRO A 77 1.12 4.90 6.77
CA PRO A 77 0.46 4.58 8.02
C PRO A 77 -0.69 3.58 7.84
N SER A 78 -1.45 3.67 6.74
CA SER A 78 -2.56 2.75 6.47
C SER A 78 -2.10 1.34 6.08
N LEU A 79 -0.96 1.22 5.39
CA LEU A 79 -0.36 -0.07 5.06
C LEU A 79 0.03 -0.90 6.30
N LEU A 80 0.46 -0.24 7.37
CA LEU A 80 0.99 -0.90 8.56
C LEU A 80 0.16 -0.66 9.83
N GLY A 81 -0.79 0.26 9.81
CA GLY A 81 -1.55 0.73 10.98
C GLY A 81 -2.15 -0.40 11.84
N ASN A 82 -3.45 -0.40 12.01
CA ASN A 82 -4.19 -1.41 12.80
C ASN A 82 -4.00 -2.86 12.30
N PHE A 83 -3.56 -3.03 11.05
CA PHE A 83 -3.31 -4.35 10.48
C PHE A 83 -2.30 -5.17 11.31
N LEU A 84 -1.14 -4.60 11.66
CA LEU A 84 -0.15 -5.31 12.47
C LEU A 84 -0.68 -5.61 13.87
N ASP A 85 -1.41 -4.68 14.46
CA ASP A 85 -2.02 -4.89 15.78
C ASP A 85 -3.09 -5.99 15.75
N GLN A 86 -3.86 -6.09 14.65
CA GLN A 86 -4.82 -7.19 14.45
C GLN A 86 -4.10 -8.53 14.22
N LEU A 87 -3.01 -8.52 13.44
CA LEU A 87 -2.22 -9.73 13.18
C LEU A 87 -1.66 -10.35 14.47
N LEU A 88 -1.29 -9.53 15.45
CA LEU A 88 -0.79 -9.97 16.75
C LEU A 88 -1.87 -10.65 17.61
N ASN A 89 -3.15 -10.51 17.32
CA ASN A 89 -4.23 -11.18 18.05
C ASN A 89 -4.37 -12.66 17.70
N PHE A 90 -3.81 -13.12 16.59
CA PHE A 90 -3.84 -14.52 16.19
C PHE A 90 -2.79 -15.34 16.96
N GLN A 91 -3.09 -16.62 17.25
CA GLN A 91 -2.26 -17.44 18.12
C GLN A 91 -1.16 -18.17 17.35
N THR A 92 -1.46 -18.67 16.18
CA THR A 92 -0.53 -19.48 15.38
C THR A 92 0.09 -18.69 14.23
N THR A 93 1.26 -19.13 13.79
CA THR A 93 1.93 -18.57 12.61
C THR A 93 1.04 -18.70 11.38
N GLU A 94 0.37 -19.84 11.21
CA GLU A 94 -0.52 -20.11 10.09
C GLU A 94 -1.70 -19.13 10.05
N GLU A 95 -2.36 -18.90 11.19
CA GLU A 95 -3.46 -17.90 11.28
C GLU A 95 -2.98 -16.49 10.96
N LYS A 96 -1.81 -16.10 11.45
CA LYS A 96 -1.19 -14.81 11.15
C LYS A 96 -0.93 -14.64 9.65
N ILE A 97 -0.37 -15.66 8.99
CA ILE A 97 -0.08 -15.62 7.56
C ILE A 97 -1.37 -15.67 6.73
N HIS A 98 -2.35 -16.47 7.13
CA HIS A 98 -3.68 -16.46 6.52
C HIS A 98 -4.29 -15.06 6.53
N TYR A 99 -4.40 -14.44 7.71
CA TYR A 99 -4.92 -13.09 7.86
C TYR A 99 -4.11 -12.08 7.01
N PHE A 100 -2.77 -12.16 7.04
CA PHE A 100 -1.89 -11.33 6.24
C PHE A 100 -2.23 -11.41 4.74
N VAL A 101 -2.34 -12.59 4.18
CA VAL A 101 -2.56 -12.79 2.74
C VAL A 101 -3.91 -12.25 2.32
N TYR A 102 -4.99 -12.60 3.02
CA TYR A 102 -6.36 -12.18 2.66
C TYR A 102 -6.57 -10.68 2.85
N ASP A 103 -6.15 -10.14 3.98
CA ASP A 103 -6.29 -8.72 4.29
C ASP A 103 -5.46 -7.87 3.31
N ARG A 104 -4.20 -8.24 3.09
CA ARG A 104 -3.33 -7.47 2.19
C ARG A 104 -3.75 -7.58 0.73
N MET A 105 -4.21 -8.73 0.26
CA MET A 105 -4.74 -8.83 -1.09
C MET A 105 -5.99 -7.97 -1.28
N ASN A 106 -6.91 -7.96 -0.31
CA ASN A 106 -8.08 -7.08 -0.35
C ASN A 106 -7.67 -5.60 -0.36
N TYR A 107 -6.71 -5.21 0.48
CA TYR A 107 -6.16 -3.86 0.50
C TYR A 107 -5.55 -3.45 -0.84
N LEU A 108 -4.71 -4.31 -1.44
CA LEU A 108 -4.07 -4.07 -2.74
C LEU A 108 -5.12 -3.93 -3.84
N LYS A 109 -6.14 -4.79 -3.84
CA LYS A 109 -7.25 -4.76 -4.78
C LYS A 109 -8.04 -3.45 -4.68
N THR A 110 -8.39 -3.03 -3.48
CA THR A 110 -9.15 -1.80 -3.23
C THR A 110 -8.35 -0.54 -3.61
N ASN A 111 -7.04 -0.57 -3.42
CA ASN A 111 -6.16 0.59 -3.64
C ASN A 111 -5.27 0.47 -4.89
N GLN A 112 -5.69 -0.26 -5.93
CA GLN A 112 -4.91 -0.51 -7.15
C GLN A 112 -4.35 0.77 -7.78
N ALA A 113 -5.18 1.82 -7.88
CA ALA A 113 -4.79 3.09 -8.48
C ALA A 113 -3.61 3.72 -7.74
N LEU A 114 -3.67 3.72 -6.42
CA LEU A 114 -2.60 4.24 -5.57
C LEU A 114 -1.33 3.38 -5.64
N LEU A 115 -1.49 2.05 -5.59
CA LEU A 115 -0.33 1.15 -5.71
C LEU A 115 0.40 1.35 -7.03
N LYS A 116 -0.34 1.52 -8.12
CA LYS A 116 0.23 1.83 -9.43
C LYS A 116 1.04 3.12 -9.42
N ILE A 117 0.50 4.18 -8.79
CA ILE A 117 1.22 5.45 -8.63
C ILE A 117 2.49 5.24 -7.79
N VAL A 118 2.38 4.57 -6.64
CA VAL A 118 3.53 4.28 -5.77
C VAL A 118 4.64 3.56 -6.54
N LEU A 119 4.30 2.48 -7.24
CA LEU A 119 5.28 1.70 -8.00
C LEU A 119 5.93 2.52 -9.11
N GLN A 120 5.14 3.28 -9.89
CA GLN A 120 5.68 4.13 -10.95
C GLN A 120 6.64 5.20 -10.41
N GLU A 121 6.25 5.88 -9.32
CA GLU A 121 7.03 6.97 -8.76
C GLU A 121 8.26 6.50 -7.98
N MET A 122 8.20 5.32 -7.34
CA MET A 122 9.39 4.72 -6.69
C MET A 122 10.54 4.47 -7.67
N PHE A 123 10.24 4.14 -8.93
CA PHE A 123 11.27 3.89 -9.93
C PHE A 123 11.73 5.16 -10.66
N SER A 124 10.88 6.20 -10.77
CA SER A 124 11.14 7.34 -11.64
C SER A 124 11.40 8.66 -10.92
N ASN A 125 11.04 8.79 -9.65
CA ASN A 125 11.05 10.07 -8.93
C ASN A 125 12.12 10.12 -7.83
N GLU A 126 13.26 10.77 -8.13
CA GLU A 126 14.38 10.89 -7.19
C GLU A 126 14.00 11.62 -5.88
N LYS A 127 13.02 12.53 -5.90
CA LYS A 127 12.57 13.23 -4.68
C LYS A 127 11.83 12.30 -3.73
N ILE A 128 11.08 11.34 -4.26
CA ILE A 128 10.40 10.32 -3.45
C ILE A 128 11.42 9.36 -2.85
N LYS A 129 12.48 9.04 -3.57
CA LYS A 129 13.57 8.20 -3.05
C LYS A 129 14.22 8.81 -1.80
N GLN A 130 14.36 10.12 -1.70
CA GLN A 130 14.94 10.78 -0.52
C GLN A 130 14.07 10.65 0.74
N GLU A 131 12.75 10.54 0.59
CA GLU A 131 11.83 10.30 1.71
C GLU A 131 11.75 8.83 2.13
N GLN A 132 12.27 7.91 1.31
CA GLN A 132 12.23 6.46 1.56
C GLN A 132 12.97 6.03 2.84
N GLU A 133 14.01 6.75 3.27
CA GLU A 133 14.79 6.39 4.47
C GLU A 133 13.91 6.41 5.74
N HIS A 134 13.09 7.43 5.90
CA HIS A 134 12.18 7.54 7.06
C HIS A 134 11.09 6.46 7.02
N ILE A 135 10.55 6.21 5.83
CA ILE A 135 9.57 5.17 5.58
C ILE A 135 10.17 3.79 5.89
N TRP A 136 11.38 3.55 5.37
CA TRP A 136 12.08 2.29 5.56
C TRP A 136 12.40 2.02 7.02
N SER A 137 12.87 3.03 7.77
CA SER A 137 13.13 2.88 9.20
C SER A 137 11.87 2.56 10.01
N PHE A 138 10.74 3.19 9.68
CA PHE A 138 9.44 2.89 10.30
C PHE A 138 8.98 1.46 10.00
N ILE A 139 9.08 1.03 8.74
CA ILE A 139 8.74 -0.34 8.31
C ILE A 139 9.65 -1.35 9.03
N GLN A 140 10.96 -1.11 9.06
CA GLN A 140 11.92 -1.99 9.71
C GLN A 140 11.62 -2.18 11.20
N GLY A 141 11.23 -1.13 11.93
CA GLY A 141 10.85 -1.23 13.33
C GLY A 141 9.65 -2.17 13.51
N ARG A 142 8.51 -1.86 12.90
CA ARG A 142 7.26 -2.62 13.06
C ARG A 142 7.36 -4.07 12.54
N ILE A 143 8.03 -4.27 11.42
CA ILE A 143 8.26 -5.61 10.84
C ILE A 143 9.30 -6.39 11.64
N GLY A 144 10.28 -5.70 12.23
CA GLY A 144 11.24 -6.32 13.13
C GLY A 144 10.58 -6.92 14.37
N ASP A 145 9.63 -6.20 14.98
CA ASP A 145 8.85 -6.68 16.12
C ASP A 145 8.04 -7.93 15.75
N LEU A 146 7.36 -7.90 14.61
CA LEU A 146 6.62 -9.05 14.10
C LEU A 146 7.54 -10.26 13.87
N LEU A 147 8.71 -10.06 13.24
CA LEU A 147 9.67 -11.16 13.03
C LEU A 147 10.15 -11.76 14.34
N GLN A 148 10.42 -10.95 15.37
CA GLN A 148 10.82 -11.46 16.70
C GLN A 148 9.72 -12.27 17.34
N GLU A 149 8.47 -11.86 17.23
CA GLU A 149 7.33 -12.62 17.72
C GLU A 149 7.19 -13.96 16.98
N LEU A 150 7.26 -13.96 15.66
CA LEU A 150 7.17 -15.18 14.86
C LEU A 150 8.32 -16.16 15.16
N LYS A 151 9.52 -15.68 15.50
CA LYS A 151 10.65 -16.52 15.89
C LYS A 151 10.44 -17.28 17.22
N ALA A 152 9.40 -16.99 17.98
CA ALA A 152 8.98 -17.80 19.10
C ALA A 152 8.44 -19.19 18.66
N ASP A 153 7.95 -19.32 17.43
CA ASP A 153 7.62 -20.62 16.83
C ASP A 153 8.92 -21.33 16.41
N PRO A 154 9.23 -22.51 17.00
CA PRO A 154 10.49 -23.22 16.73
C PRO A 154 10.67 -23.69 15.28
N ARG A 155 9.60 -23.70 14.48
CA ARG A 155 9.63 -24.06 13.07
C ARG A 155 10.18 -22.93 12.20
N ILE A 156 10.11 -21.69 12.69
CA ILE A 156 10.61 -20.52 11.96
C ILE A 156 12.14 -20.55 11.91
N ASN A 157 12.68 -20.21 10.76
CA ASN A 157 14.12 -20.05 10.61
C ASN A 157 14.63 -18.83 11.43
N SER A 158 15.39 -19.13 12.48
CA SER A 158 15.94 -18.11 13.41
C SER A 158 16.90 -17.13 12.75
N ASP A 159 17.53 -17.53 11.63
CA ASP A 159 18.57 -16.73 10.96
C ASP A 159 18.01 -15.72 9.95
N LEU A 160 16.68 -15.67 9.78
CA LEU A 160 16.04 -14.70 8.90
C LEU A 160 16.35 -13.27 9.33
N THR A 161 16.89 -12.51 8.39
CA THR A 161 17.01 -11.05 8.50
C THR A 161 15.68 -10.39 8.15
N ILE A 162 15.48 -9.13 8.61
CA ILE A 162 14.28 -8.33 8.28
C ILE A 162 14.08 -8.23 6.75
N SER A 163 15.15 -8.02 5.99
CA SER A 163 15.08 -7.92 4.52
C SER A 163 14.65 -9.23 3.86
N GLN A 164 15.11 -10.38 4.37
CA GLN A 164 14.67 -11.69 3.89
C GLN A 164 13.20 -11.94 4.23
N PHE A 165 12.81 -11.64 5.48
CA PHE A 165 11.44 -11.76 5.94
C PHE A 165 10.46 -10.92 5.11
N LEU A 166 10.78 -9.64 4.88
CA LEU A 166 9.97 -8.77 4.00
C LEU A 166 9.83 -9.35 2.60
N ARG A 167 10.90 -9.89 2.03
CA ARG A 167 10.87 -10.49 0.68
C ARG A 167 9.99 -11.73 0.64
N ILE A 168 10.02 -12.56 1.68
CA ILE A 168 9.18 -13.75 1.82
C ILE A 168 7.70 -13.36 1.92
N LEU A 169 7.37 -12.35 2.73
CA LEU A 169 5.98 -11.91 2.90
C LEU A 169 5.43 -11.21 1.65
N ILE A 170 6.18 -10.24 1.13
CA ILE A 170 5.66 -9.32 0.10
C ILE A 170 5.83 -9.91 -1.30
N GLY A 171 6.88 -10.69 -1.54
CA GLY A 171 7.21 -11.21 -2.86
C GLY A 171 6.09 -12.01 -3.52
N PRO A 172 5.59 -13.09 -2.92
CA PRO A 172 4.50 -13.87 -3.50
C PRO A 172 3.22 -13.09 -3.70
N LEU A 173 2.87 -12.20 -2.75
CA LEU A 173 1.68 -11.36 -2.81
C LEU A 173 1.74 -10.36 -3.96
N LEU A 174 2.87 -9.66 -4.12
CA LEU A 174 3.07 -8.71 -5.22
C LEU A 174 3.18 -9.41 -6.58
N ALA A 175 3.78 -10.60 -6.63
CA ALA A 175 3.85 -11.39 -7.86
C ALA A 175 2.46 -11.78 -8.33
N TYR A 176 1.62 -12.27 -7.42
CA TYR A 176 0.23 -12.63 -7.72
C TYR A 176 -0.60 -11.40 -8.11
N PHE A 177 -0.49 -10.31 -7.35
CA PHE A 177 -1.12 -9.04 -7.70
C PHE A 177 -0.68 -8.53 -9.09
N GLY A 178 0.61 -8.57 -9.37
CA GLY A 178 1.16 -8.17 -10.66
C GLY A 178 0.63 -9.03 -11.82
N GLN A 179 0.50 -10.34 -11.61
CA GLN A 179 -0.08 -11.25 -12.60
C GLN A 179 -1.52 -10.85 -12.93
N LEU A 180 -2.36 -10.57 -11.94
CA LEU A 180 -3.77 -10.24 -12.14
C LEU A 180 -3.96 -8.85 -12.74
N TYR A 181 -3.30 -7.83 -12.19
CA TYR A 181 -3.65 -6.43 -12.45
C TYR A 181 -2.66 -5.69 -13.35
N VAL A 182 -1.45 -6.22 -13.56
CA VAL A 182 -0.44 -5.61 -14.45
C VAL A 182 -0.32 -6.38 -15.75
N LEU A 183 -0.27 -7.71 -15.68
CA LEU A 183 -0.16 -8.56 -16.88
C LEU A 183 -1.51 -8.86 -17.53
N GLY A 184 -2.63 -8.49 -16.87
CA GLY A 184 -3.97 -8.61 -17.46
C GLY A 184 -4.39 -10.06 -17.69
N THR A 185 -3.93 -11.00 -16.88
CA THR A 185 -4.52 -12.33 -16.88
C THR A 185 -5.93 -12.19 -16.31
N ASP A 186 -6.97 -12.46 -17.09
CA ASP A 186 -8.39 -12.26 -16.76
C ASP A 186 -8.90 -13.10 -15.56
N GLY A 187 -8.03 -13.29 -14.56
CA GLY A 187 -8.33 -14.06 -13.35
C GLY A 187 -9.01 -13.21 -12.27
N GLN A 188 -10.04 -13.77 -11.67
CA GLN A 188 -10.52 -13.27 -10.37
C GLN A 188 -9.62 -13.84 -9.28
N VAL A 189 -9.44 -13.11 -8.19
CA VAL A 189 -8.78 -13.63 -6.98
C VAL A 189 -9.58 -14.82 -6.49
N THR A 190 -8.95 -15.98 -6.40
CA THR A 190 -9.56 -17.21 -5.88
C THR A 190 -8.95 -17.60 -4.54
N ASP A 191 -9.72 -18.31 -3.71
CA ASP A 191 -9.20 -18.84 -2.43
C ASP A 191 -8.09 -19.88 -2.65
N GLU A 192 -8.12 -20.61 -3.78
CA GLU A 192 -7.08 -21.57 -4.14
C GLU A 192 -5.75 -20.86 -4.39
N ASP A 193 -5.75 -19.74 -5.14
CA ASP A 193 -4.56 -18.95 -5.40
C ASP A 193 -4.03 -18.31 -4.12
N LEU A 194 -4.92 -17.76 -3.27
CA LEU A 194 -4.51 -17.20 -1.98
C LEU A 194 -3.91 -18.26 -1.06
N SER A 195 -4.47 -19.47 -1.04
CA SER A 195 -3.90 -20.60 -0.32
C SER A 195 -2.51 -21.01 -0.85
N LEU A 196 -2.28 -20.86 -2.15
CA LEU A 196 -0.94 -21.07 -2.74
C LEU A 196 0.05 -19.99 -2.26
N VAL A 197 -0.36 -18.73 -2.24
CA VAL A 197 0.45 -17.62 -1.71
C VAL A 197 0.81 -17.87 -0.25
N GLU A 198 -0.15 -18.31 0.59
CA GLU A 198 0.10 -18.70 1.99
C GLU A 198 1.18 -19.79 2.09
N LYS A 199 1.04 -20.86 1.31
CA LYS A 199 2.02 -21.97 1.29
C LYS A 199 3.41 -21.52 0.88
N GLN A 200 3.50 -20.61 -0.09
CA GLN A 200 4.79 -20.03 -0.51
C GLN A 200 5.44 -19.21 0.62
N ILE A 201 4.65 -18.41 1.32
CA ILE A 201 5.14 -17.61 2.46
C ILE A 201 5.57 -18.54 3.61
N LEU A 202 4.72 -19.47 4.03
CA LEU A 202 5.03 -20.41 5.11
C LEU A 202 6.27 -21.25 4.76
N GLY A 203 6.37 -21.76 3.52
CA GLY A 203 7.54 -22.50 3.05
C GLY A 203 8.84 -21.69 3.06
N GLY A 204 8.76 -20.37 2.88
CA GLY A 204 9.91 -19.48 3.00
C GLY A 204 10.30 -19.15 4.45
N LEU A 205 9.35 -19.24 5.39
CA LEU A 205 9.57 -18.96 6.82
C LEU A 205 10.13 -20.16 7.56
N TRP A 206 9.75 -21.40 7.18
CA TRP A 206 10.17 -22.64 7.86
C TRP A 206 11.66 -22.93 7.67
N LYS A 207 12.22 -23.71 8.61
CA LYS A 207 13.59 -24.25 8.53
C LYS A 207 13.73 -25.25 7.40
#